data_3b2bb348c592cc9b2f91c8db2f8a6baf
#
_entry.id   3b2bb348c592cc9b2f91c8db2f8a6baf
#
_cell.length_a   1.000
_cell.length_b   1.000
_cell.length_c   1.000
_cell.angle_alpha   90.00
_cell.angle_beta   90.00
_cell.angle_gamma   90.00
#
_symmetry.space_group_name_H-M   'P 1'
#
loop_
_entity.id
_entity.type
_entity.pdbx_description
1 polymer ?
#
loop_
_entity_poly.entity_id
_entity_poly.type
_entity_poly.pdbx_seq_one_letter_code
_entity_poly.pdbx_strand_id
1 'polypeptide(L)'
;QDLKANRENARYKDWFCDVNFWGNNEYNDGFSYGNWGGYNLLVKLNQRNPEVQQYHYDTVRFWVEQFDIDGIRLDAADVLDFDFMRGLRRLANEVKPEFWLMGEVIHGDYSRWANPEMLHSVTNYELHKGLWSGHNDHNYFEIAHTMRRLQGLCHDTRLYLFSDNHDVERLPNKLRNREHI
;
A
#
# COMPACT_ATOMS: atom_id res chain seq x y z
N GLN A 1 -12.50 -19.05 10.36
CA GLN A 1 -13.30 -20.11 11.02
C GLN A 1 -14.46 -20.58 10.15
N ASP A 2 -15.20 -19.66 9.49
CA ASP A 2 -16.31 -20.03 8.61
C ASP A 2 -15.88 -20.98 7.47
N LEU A 3 -14.76 -20.68 6.80
CA LEU A 3 -14.17 -21.54 5.75
C LEU A 3 -13.80 -22.94 6.27
N LYS A 4 -13.28 -23.03 7.50
CA LYS A 4 -12.97 -24.34 8.13
C LYS A 4 -14.23 -25.16 8.40
N ALA A 5 -15.28 -24.51 8.92
CA ALA A 5 -16.50 -25.17 9.33
C ALA A 5 -17.41 -25.54 8.15
N ASN A 6 -17.56 -24.65 7.18
CA ASN A 6 -18.59 -24.73 6.14
C ASN A 6 -18.02 -24.97 4.73
N ARG A 7 -16.69 -24.91 4.56
CA ARG A 7 -15.97 -25.17 3.28
C ARG A 7 -16.64 -24.48 2.08
N GLU A 8 -17.08 -25.26 1.10
CA GLU A 8 -17.75 -24.79 -0.13
C GLU A 8 -19.03 -23.97 0.15
N ASN A 9 -19.68 -24.21 1.28
CA ASN A 9 -20.88 -23.51 1.73
C ASN A 9 -20.61 -22.33 2.67
N ALA A 10 -19.34 -21.96 2.87
CA ALA A 10 -18.97 -20.84 3.72
C ALA A 10 -19.52 -19.52 3.12
N ARG A 11 -20.18 -18.71 3.97
CA ARG A 11 -20.80 -17.44 3.57
C ARG A 11 -19.79 -16.47 2.96
N TYR A 12 -18.58 -16.42 3.50
CA TYR A 12 -17.55 -15.46 3.10
C TYR A 12 -16.47 -16.08 2.19
N LYS A 13 -16.74 -17.21 1.54
CA LYS A 13 -15.79 -17.88 0.67
C LYS A 13 -15.23 -16.93 -0.42
N ASP A 14 -16.11 -16.18 -1.06
CA ASP A 14 -15.77 -15.30 -2.19
C ASP A 14 -15.14 -13.96 -1.74
N TRP A 15 -15.01 -13.74 -0.43
CA TRP A 15 -14.27 -12.62 0.15
C TRP A 15 -12.76 -12.80 0.09
N PHE A 16 -12.29 -14.03 -0.12
CA PHE A 16 -10.89 -14.39 -0.14
C PHE A 16 -10.44 -14.80 -1.54
N CYS A 17 -9.20 -14.50 -1.89
CA CYS A 17 -8.61 -14.92 -3.15
C CYS A 17 -8.16 -16.39 -3.08
N ASP A 18 -8.24 -17.07 -4.24
CA ASP A 18 -7.59 -18.35 -4.51
C ASP A 18 -7.92 -19.46 -3.48
N VAL A 19 -9.13 -19.46 -2.92
CA VAL A 19 -9.57 -20.50 -1.99
C VAL A 19 -9.66 -21.84 -2.72
N ASN A 20 -8.88 -22.82 -2.25
CA ASN A 20 -8.83 -24.16 -2.80
C ASN A 20 -9.01 -25.22 -1.71
N PHE A 21 -10.17 -25.87 -1.69
CA PHE A 21 -10.51 -26.90 -0.69
C PHE A 21 -9.85 -28.27 -0.93
N TRP A 22 -9.10 -28.41 -2.03
CA TRP A 22 -8.26 -29.59 -2.32
C TRP A 22 -6.79 -29.35 -1.94
N GLY A 23 -6.46 -28.12 -1.52
CA GLY A 23 -5.15 -27.72 -1.04
C GLY A 23 -5.00 -27.88 0.47
N ASN A 24 -3.86 -27.37 0.97
CA ASN A 24 -3.59 -27.30 2.40
C ASN A 24 -2.75 -26.03 2.70
N ASN A 25 -2.61 -25.68 3.95
CA ASN A 25 -1.78 -24.57 4.43
C ASN A 25 -0.87 -25.05 5.58
N GLU A 26 0.00 -24.19 6.08
CA GLU A 26 0.95 -24.51 7.16
C GLU A 26 0.26 -24.89 8.48
N TYR A 27 -1.01 -24.51 8.66
CA TYR A 27 -1.82 -24.84 9.85
C TYR A 27 -2.58 -26.16 9.71
N ASN A 28 -2.39 -26.86 8.60
CA ASN A 28 -3.07 -28.12 8.29
C ASN A 28 -4.60 -28.01 8.31
N ASP A 29 -5.14 -26.93 7.77
CA ASP A 29 -6.58 -26.63 7.78
C ASP A 29 -7.38 -27.38 6.70
N GLY A 30 -6.72 -28.10 5.80
CA GLY A 30 -7.35 -28.85 4.71
C GLY A 30 -7.84 -27.96 3.55
N PHE A 31 -7.37 -26.73 3.44
CA PHE A 31 -7.57 -25.85 2.30
C PHE A 31 -6.42 -24.84 2.20
N SER A 32 -6.24 -24.27 1.00
CA SER A 32 -5.31 -23.16 0.78
C SER A 32 -6.05 -21.89 0.35
N TYR A 33 -5.37 -20.76 0.38
CA TYR A 33 -5.91 -19.46 0.01
C TYR A 33 -4.78 -18.51 -0.43
N GLY A 34 -5.13 -17.46 -1.16
CA GLY A 34 -4.21 -16.41 -1.53
C GLY A 34 -3.71 -15.63 -0.30
N ASN A 35 -2.42 -15.32 -0.29
CA ASN A 35 -1.78 -14.55 0.77
C ASN A 35 -0.72 -13.59 0.19
N TRP A 36 -0.21 -12.70 1.01
CA TRP A 36 0.89 -11.84 0.63
C TRP A 36 2.24 -12.52 0.92
N GLY A 37 3.10 -12.59 -0.12
CA GLY A 37 4.48 -13.05 0.03
C GLY A 37 4.69 -14.48 0.56
N GLY A 38 3.65 -15.34 0.53
CA GLY A 38 3.71 -16.71 1.08
C GLY A 38 3.35 -16.79 2.57
N TYR A 39 3.02 -15.67 3.21
CA TYR A 39 2.68 -15.64 4.64
C TYR A 39 1.20 -15.92 4.87
N ASN A 40 0.86 -17.09 5.41
CA ASN A 40 -0.53 -17.51 5.60
C ASN A 40 -1.34 -16.64 6.58
N LEU A 41 -0.69 -15.89 7.47
CA LEU A 41 -1.37 -14.90 8.33
C LEU A 41 -1.82 -13.65 7.57
N LEU A 42 -1.21 -13.34 6.42
CA LEU A 42 -1.53 -12.19 5.60
C LEU A 42 -2.46 -12.60 4.45
N VAL A 43 -3.68 -12.92 4.83
CA VAL A 43 -4.72 -13.44 3.92
C VAL A 43 -5.12 -12.38 2.90
N LYS A 44 -5.13 -12.73 1.61
CA LYS A 44 -5.53 -11.83 0.53
C LYS A 44 -7.04 -11.78 0.38
N LEU A 45 -7.63 -10.61 0.65
CA LEU A 45 -9.03 -10.36 0.39
C LEU A 45 -9.29 -10.14 -1.10
N ASN A 46 -10.43 -10.62 -1.58
CA ASN A 46 -10.88 -10.43 -2.94
C ASN A 46 -11.44 -9.01 -3.13
N GLN A 47 -10.57 -8.07 -3.49
CA GLN A 47 -10.93 -6.66 -3.70
C GLN A 47 -11.86 -6.43 -4.91
N ARG A 48 -12.10 -7.44 -5.75
CA ARG A 48 -13.07 -7.39 -6.86
C ARG A 48 -14.47 -7.82 -6.42
N ASN A 49 -14.61 -8.38 -5.23
CA ASN A 49 -15.91 -8.68 -4.66
C ASN A 49 -16.59 -7.38 -4.18
N PRO A 50 -17.79 -7.03 -4.68
CA PRO A 50 -18.48 -5.80 -4.29
C PRO A 50 -18.77 -5.69 -2.78
N GLU A 51 -19.05 -6.81 -2.11
CA GLU A 51 -19.27 -6.82 -0.65
C GLU A 51 -17.98 -6.46 0.11
N VAL A 52 -16.82 -6.95 -0.34
CA VAL A 52 -15.52 -6.60 0.23
C VAL A 52 -15.23 -5.13 0.02
N GLN A 53 -15.47 -4.60 -1.19
CA GLN A 53 -15.32 -3.18 -1.48
C GLN A 53 -16.21 -2.35 -0.56
N GLN A 54 -17.49 -2.68 -0.49
CA GLN A 54 -18.46 -1.94 0.32
C GLN A 54 -18.07 -1.96 1.80
N TYR A 55 -17.66 -3.10 2.32
CA TYR A 55 -17.18 -3.22 3.71
C TYR A 55 -16.03 -2.26 4.02
N HIS A 56 -15.04 -2.17 3.12
CA HIS A 56 -13.91 -1.25 3.31
C HIS A 56 -14.33 0.21 3.17
N TYR A 57 -15.21 0.53 2.22
CA TYR A 57 -15.72 1.90 2.04
C TYR A 57 -16.52 2.36 3.27
N ASP A 58 -17.36 1.49 3.81
CA ASP A 58 -18.12 1.78 5.03
C ASP A 58 -17.20 1.90 6.25
N THR A 59 -16.11 1.14 6.30
CA THR A 59 -15.10 1.29 7.34
C THR A 59 -14.43 2.68 7.28
N VAL A 60 -14.08 3.17 6.09
CA VAL A 60 -13.52 4.51 5.93
C VAL A 60 -14.54 5.59 6.34
N ARG A 61 -15.81 5.46 5.93
CA ARG A 61 -16.88 6.40 6.37
C ARG A 61 -17.00 6.40 7.88
N PHE A 62 -17.03 5.22 8.50
CA PHE A 62 -17.08 5.09 9.95
C PHE A 62 -15.90 5.80 10.64
N TRP A 63 -14.68 5.65 10.12
CA TRP A 63 -13.53 6.33 10.71
C TRP A 63 -13.57 7.85 10.55
N VAL A 64 -14.05 8.35 9.42
CA VAL A 64 -14.26 9.78 9.22
C VAL A 64 -15.32 10.31 10.19
N GLU A 65 -16.45 9.62 10.32
CA GLU A 65 -17.56 10.04 11.18
C GLU A 65 -17.23 9.98 12.67
N GLN A 66 -16.51 8.94 13.11
CA GLN A 66 -16.25 8.71 14.53
C GLN A 66 -14.94 9.35 15.03
N PHE A 67 -13.94 9.49 14.16
CA PHE A 67 -12.60 9.91 14.55
C PHE A 67 -12.10 11.12 13.78
N ASP A 68 -12.89 11.63 12.84
CA ASP A 68 -12.56 12.81 12.01
C ASP A 68 -11.18 12.69 11.32
N ILE A 69 -10.83 11.51 10.82
CA ILE A 69 -9.56 11.31 10.13
C ILE A 69 -9.52 12.10 8.81
N ASP A 70 -8.33 12.54 8.40
CA ASP A 70 -8.08 13.34 7.20
C ASP A 70 -7.51 12.52 6.03
N GLY A 71 -7.29 11.23 6.22
CA GLY A 71 -6.76 10.36 5.18
C GLY A 71 -6.41 8.98 5.69
N ILE A 72 -6.00 8.11 4.76
CA ILE A 72 -5.55 6.76 5.04
C ILE A 72 -4.26 6.44 4.29
N ARG A 73 -3.41 5.61 4.91
CA ARG A 73 -2.30 4.94 4.24
C ARG A 73 -2.71 3.51 3.88
N LEU A 74 -2.48 3.13 2.65
CA LEU A 74 -2.66 1.76 2.16
C LEU A 74 -1.31 1.04 2.18
N ASP A 75 -1.23 0.00 2.98
CA ASP A 75 -0.09 -0.89 3.07
C ASP A 75 0.03 -1.72 1.78
N ALA A 76 1.26 -2.00 1.33
CA ALA A 76 1.54 -2.77 0.11
C ALA A 76 0.62 -2.39 -1.08
N ALA A 77 0.49 -1.09 -1.35
CA ALA A 77 -0.46 -0.59 -2.35
C ALA A 77 -0.16 -1.04 -3.78
N ASP A 78 1.05 -1.48 -4.04
CA ASP A 78 1.48 -2.02 -5.34
C ASP A 78 0.79 -3.33 -5.73
N VAL A 79 0.25 -4.07 -4.76
CA VAL A 79 -0.49 -5.32 -4.98
C VAL A 79 -2.02 -5.17 -4.85
N LEU A 80 -2.52 -3.95 -4.60
CA LEU A 80 -3.95 -3.68 -4.53
C LEU A 80 -4.59 -3.61 -5.93
N ASP A 81 -5.87 -3.96 -5.98
CA ASP A 81 -6.66 -3.87 -7.21
C ASP A 81 -6.89 -2.39 -7.62
N PHE A 82 -6.68 -2.05 -8.87
CA PHE A 82 -6.82 -0.68 -9.36
C PHE A 82 -8.26 -0.17 -9.31
N ASP A 83 -9.26 -1.02 -9.57
CA ASP A 83 -10.66 -0.59 -9.51
C ASP A 83 -11.10 -0.35 -8.06
N PHE A 84 -10.55 -1.13 -7.12
CA PHE A 84 -10.71 -0.86 -5.68
C PHE A 84 -10.12 0.51 -5.30
N MET A 85 -8.90 0.83 -5.76
CA MET A 85 -8.29 2.15 -5.50
C MET A 85 -9.06 3.30 -6.15
N ARG A 86 -9.62 3.11 -7.37
CA ARG A 86 -10.52 4.10 -7.99
C ARG A 86 -11.79 4.31 -7.17
N GLY A 87 -12.31 3.22 -6.59
CA GLY A 87 -13.44 3.29 -5.67
C GLY A 87 -13.11 4.09 -4.41
N LEU A 88 -11.94 3.85 -3.82
CA LEU A 88 -11.46 4.65 -2.68
C LEU A 88 -11.29 6.13 -3.03
N ARG A 89 -10.82 6.44 -4.26
CA ARG A 89 -10.71 7.84 -4.71
C ARG A 89 -12.06 8.52 -4.80
N ARG A 90 -13.08 7.84 -5.36
CA ARG A 90 -14.45 8.41 -5.38
C ARG A 90 -14.96 8.63 -3.97
N LEU A 91 -14.76 7.66 -3.08
CA LEU A 91 -15.13 7.78 -1.67
C LEU A 91 -14.41 8.95 -0.99
N ALA A 92 -13.11 9.10 -1.19
CA ALA A 92 -12.33 10.20 -0.62
C ALA A 92 -12.91 11.58 -1.00
N ASN A 93 -13.26 11.75 -2.28
CA ASN A 93 -13.88 12.99 -2.76
C ASN A 93 -15.29 13.24 -2.17
N GLU A 94 -15.99 12.18 -1.75
CA GLU A 94 -17.34 12.24 -1.18
C GLU A 94 -17.34 12.56 0.32
N VAL A 95 -16.45 11.91 1.10
CA VAL A 95 -16.54 11.90 2.57
C VAL A 95 -15.98 13.17 3.22
N LYS A 96 -14.94 13.76 2.65
CA LYS A 96 -14.31 14.95 3.23
C LYS A 96 -13.50 15.72 2.17
N PRO A 97 -13.62 17.05 2.09
CA PRO A 97 -12.71 17.86 1.29
C PRO A 97 -11.25 17.57 1.67
N GLU A 98 -10.40 17.40 0.68
CA GLU A 98 -8.96 17.15 0.86
C GLU A 98 -8.61 15.84 1.59
N PHE A 99 -9.56 14.89 1.70
CA PHE A 99 -9.24 13.56 2.25
C PHE A 99 -8.10 12.91 1.48
N TRP A 100 -7.02 12.55 2.18
CA TRP A 100 -5.78 12.15 1.54
C TRP A 100 -5.62 10.62 1.47
N LEU A 101 -5.36 10.13 0.26
CA LEU A 101 -5.04 8.72 0.00
C LEU A 101 -3.54 8.59 -0.29
N MET A 102 -2.81 7.90 0.57
CA MET A 102 -1.41 7.56 0.38
C MET A 102 -1.24 6.06 0.27
N GLY A 103 -0.45 5.59 -0.71
CA GLY A 103 -0.09 4.19 -0.85
C GLY A 103 1.37 3.94 -0.53
N GLU A 104 1.65 2.80 0.07
CA GLU A 104 3.02 2.31 0.13
C GLU A 104 3.36 1.63 -1.18
N VAL A 105 4.33 2.18 -1.90
CA VAL A 105 4.92 1.60 -3.11
C VAL A 105 6.43 1.76 -3.03
N ILE A 106 7.15 0.64 -3.12
CA ILE A 106 8.62 0.65 -2.99
C ILE A 106 9.27 0.88 -4.35
N HIS A 107 8.82 0.17 -5.38
CA HIS A 107 9.45 0.15 -6.69
C HIS A 107 8.45 0.37 -7.83
N GLY A 108 8.94 0.83 -8.96
CA GLY A 108 8.20 0.96 -10.20
C GLY A 108 7.90 2.41 -10.60
N ASP A 109 7.07 2.56 -11.60
CA ASP A 109 6.60 3.86 -12.03
C ASP A 109 5.45 4.31 -11.12
N TYR A 110 5.74 5.24 -10.23
CA TYR A 110 4.81 5.73 -9.21
C TYR A 110 3.51 6.32 -9.79
N SER A 111 3.54 6.82 -11.04
CA SER A 111 2.35 7.36 -11.70
C SER A 111 1.25 6.31 -11.94
N ARG A 112 1.61 5.03 -11.91
CA ARG A 112 0.63 3.93 -12.02
C ARG A 112 -0.36 3.92 -10.87
N TRP A 113 0.05 4.35 -9.69
CA TRP A 113 -0.78 4.37 -8.47
C TRP A 113 -1.16 5.78 -8.04
N ALA A 114 -0.20 6.72 -8.09
CA ALA A 114 -0.41 8.10 -7.75
C ALA A 114 -0.78 8.90 -9.00
N ASN A 115 -2.09 9.14 -9.17
CA ASN A 115 -2.66 9.85 -10.30
C ASN A 115 -4.06 10.38 -9.95
N PRO A 116 -4.68 11.21 -10.81
CA PRO A 116 -5.99 11.81 -10.52
C PRO A 116 -7.14 10.82 -10.28
N GLU A 117 -7.03 9.58 -10.77
CA GLU A 117 -8.09 8.57 -10.64
C GLU A 117 -7.96 7.69 -9.40
N MET A 118 -6.76 7.56 -8.84
CA MET A 118 -6.45 6.63 -7.74
C MET A 118 -5.89 7.34 -6.52
N LEU A 119 -4.63 7.08 -6.16
CA LEU A 119 -4.04 7.64 -4.95
C LEU A 119 -3.55 9.08 -5.17
N HIS A 120 -3.61 9.89 -4.13
CA HIS A 120 -3.06 11.24 -4.16
C HIS A 120 -1.54 11.24 -4.08
N SER A 121 -0.96 10.23 -3.43
CA SER A 121 0.46 10.12 -3.18
C SER A 121 0.87 8.67 -2.98
N VAL A 122 2.16 8.39 -3.19
CA VAL A 122 2.81 7.17 -2.75
C VAL A 122 4.14 7.50 -2.06
N THR A 123 4.65 6.55 -1.28
CA THR A 123 5.94 6.64 -0.61
C THR A 123 7.10 6.76 -1.60
N ASN A 124 7.99 7.71 -1.38
CA ASN A 124 9.13 7.96 -2.27
C ASN A 124 10.38 7.21 -1.81
N TYR A 125 10.39 5.89 -1.95
CA TYR A 125 11.53 5.05 -1.62
C TYR A 125 12.75 5.31 -2.52
N GLU A 126 12.54 5.75 -3.75
CA GLU A 126 13.66 6.07 -4.65
C GLU A 126 14.47 7.25 -4.13
N LEU A 127 13.80 8.34 -3.74
CA LEU A 127 14.52 9.49 -3.20
C LEU A 127 15.08 9.19 -1.81
N HIS A 128 14.37 8.44 -0.97
CA HIS A 128 14.91 7.92 0.29
C HIS A 128 16.25 7.19 0.05
N LYS A 129 16.27 6.24 -0.90
CA LYS A 129 17.49 5.52 -1.27
C LYS A 129 18.57 6.45 -1.83
N GLY A 130 18.22 7.33 -2.76
CA GLY A 130 19.16 8.27 -3.37
C GLY A 130 19.81 9.22 -2.37
N LEU A 131 19.05 9.67 -1.36
CA LEU A 131 19.57 10.54 -0.30
C LEU A 131 20.65 9.85 0.53
N TRP A 132 20.34 8.75 1.21
CA TRP A 132 21.32 8.11 2.09
C TRP A 132 22.51 7.51 1.31
N SER A 133 22.28 6.93 0.13
CA SER A 133 23.32 6.37 -0.72
C SER A 133 24.24 7.48 -1.26
N GLY A 134 23.66 8.55 -1.81
CA GLY A 134 24.42 9.68 -2.31
C GLY A 134 25.31 10.34 -1.26
N HIS A 135 24.84 10.46 -0.03
CA HIS A 135 25.64 10.95 1.09
C HIS A 135 26.77 10.00 1.48
N ASN A 136 26.47 8.69 1.57
CA ASN A 136 27.45 7.69 1.95
C ASN A 136 28.60 7.51 0.94
N ASP A 137 28.27 7.68 -0.34
CA ASP A 137 29.22 7.46 -1.44
C ASP A 137 29.82 8.76 -1.97
N HIS A 138 29.47 9.91 -1.34
CA HIS A 138 29.83 11.26 -1.78
C HIS A 138 29.46 11.53 -3.25
N ASN A 139 28.36 10.93 -3.71
CA ASN A 139 27.85 11.00 -5.07
C ASN A 139 26.51 11.74 -5.15
N TYR A 140 26.54 13.05 -5.05
CA TYR A 140 25.33 13.89 -5.12
C TYR A 140 24.68 13.94 -6.51
N PHE A 141 25.37 13.46 -7.55
CA PHE A 141 24.73 13.24 -8.87
C PHE A 141 23.61 12.21 -8.81
N GLU A 142 23.71 11.22 -7.93
CA GLU A 142 22.64 10.23 -7.70
C GLU A 142 21.36 10.92 -7.21
N ILE A 143 21.47 11.84 -6.26
CA ILE A 143 20.33 12.61 -5.75
C ILE A 143 19.71 13.46 -6.88
N ALA A 144 20.56 14.21 -7.60
CA ALA A 144 20.10 15.06 -8.70
C ALA A 144 19.45 14.25 -9.84
N HIS A 145 19.99 13.06 -10.15
CA HIS A 145 19.42 12.14 -11.13
C HIS A 145 18.04 11.65 -10.71
N THR A 146 17.93 11.16 -9.47
CA THR A 146 16.66 10.69 -8.90
C THR A 146 15.58 11.77 -8.93
N MET A 147 15.93 12.99 -8.50
CA MET A 147 14.99 14.12 -8.51
C MET A 147 14.49 14.44 -9.93
N ARG A 148 15.40 14.49 -10.92
CA ARG A 148 15.01 14.75 -12.32
C ARG A 148 14.10 13.65 -12.87
N ARG A 149 14.41 12.38 -12.57
CA ARG A 149 13.60 11.24 -13.00
C ARG A 149 12.20 11.33 -12.42
N LEU A 150 12.07 11.61 -11.13
CA LEU A 150 10.79 11.74 -10.44
C LEU A 150 9.96 12.93 -10.95
N GLN A 151 10.60 14.06 -11.30
CA GLN A 151 9.89 15.18 -11.92
C GLN A 151 9.24 14.78 -13.25
N GLY A 152 9.90 13.94 -14.06
CA GLY A 152 9.35 13.44 -15.32
C GLY A 152 8.19 12.44 -15.15
N LEU A 153 8.18 11.68 -14.05
CA LEU A 153 7.18 10.64 -13.80
C LEU A 153 5.96 11.13 -13.03
N CYS A 154 6.10 12.16 -12.21
CA CYS A 154 5.09 12.59 -11.25
C CYS A 154 4.76 14.07 -11.39
N HIS A 155 4.46 14.53 -12.62
CA HIS A 155 4.22 15.94 -12.95
C HIS A 155 3.16 16.60 -12.06
N ASP A 156 2.07 15.90 -11.80
CA ASP A 156 0.90 16.42 -11.08
C ASP A 156 0.67 15.78 -9.72
N THR A 157 1.66 14.98 -9.25
CA THR A 157 1.50 14.19 -8.03
C THR A 157 2.61 14.50 -7.04
N ARG A 158 2.23 14.79 -5.79
CA ARG A 158 3.19 14.97 -4.70
C ARG A 158 3.48 13.60 -4.08
N LEU A 159 4.76 13.19 -4.11
CA LEU A 159 5.20 11.97 -3.44
C LEU A 159 5.45 12.23 -1.96
N TYR A 160 5.14 11.25 -1.11
CA TYR A 160 5.42 11.31 0.32
C TYR A 160 6.91 11.07 0.58
N LEU A 161 7.59 12.11 1.03
CA LEU A 161 9.01 12.08 1.38
C LEU A 161 9.20 11.65 2.83
N PHE A 162 10.22 10.85 3.09
CA PHE A 162 10.59 10.42 4.43
C PHE A 162 12.10 10.19 4.53
N SER A 163 12.66 10.38 5.71
CA SER A 163 14.04 10.05 6.03
C SER A 163 14.20 8.58 6.41
N ASP A 164 13.26 8.08 7.19
CA ASP A 164 13.09 6.68 7.56
C ASP A 164 11.64 6.40 8.00
N ASN A 165 11.30 5.13 8.18
CA ASN A 165 10.02 4.69 8.70
C ASN A 165 10.18 3.40 9.52
N HIS A 166 9.08 2.70 9.87
CA HIS A 166 9.12 1.47 10.66
C HIS A 166 9.64 0.24 9.91
N ASP A 167 9.72 0.29 8.56
CA ASP A 167 10.15 -0.82 7.70
C ASP A 167 11.60 -0.69 7.23
N VAL A 168 12.25 0.43 7.48
CA VAL A 168 13.64 0.66 7.10
C VAL A 168 14.49 1.04 8.30
N GLU A 169 15.79 0.80 8.17
CA GLU A 169 16.75 1.22 9.19
C GLU A 169 16.71 2.73 9.39
N ARG A 170 16.80 3.17 10.64
CA ARG A 170 16.83 4.59 11.00
C ARG A 170 17.98 5.32 10.33
N LEU A 171 17.74 6.50 9.80
CA LEU A 171 18.71 7.28 9.05
C LEU A 171 20.06 7.45 9.78
N PRO A 172 20.11 7.75 11.11
CA PRO A 172 21.37 7.84 11.84
C PRO A 172 22.22 6.57 11.84
N ASN A 173 21.60 5.41 11.69
CA ASN A 173 22.32 4.13 11.59
C ASN A 173 22.79 3.85 10.15
N LYS A 174 22.07 4.36 9.16
CA LYS A 174 22.36 4.18 7.74
C LYS A 174 23.49 5.06 7.22
N LEU A 175 23.62 6.27 7.75
CA LEU A 175 24.64 7.23 7.35
C LEU A 175 25.99 6.88 7.99
N ARG A 176 27.04 6.78 7.16
CA ARG A 176 28.42 6.53 7.60
C ARG A 176 29.03 7.76 8.29
N ASN A 177 28.71 8.95 7.80
CA ASN A 177 29.12 10.21 8.42
C ASN A 177 27.98 10.82 9.23
N ARG A 178 28.16 10.91 10.54
CA ARG A 178 27.18 11.48 11.46
C ARG A 178 26.97 12.99 11.32
N GLU A 179 27.87 13.71 10.68
CA GLU A 179 27.71 15.13 10.39
C GLU A 179 26.65 15.38 9.30
N HIS A 180 26.20 14.34 8.61
CA HIS A 180 25.14 14.40 7.61
C HIS A 180 23.73 14.20 8.20
N ILE A 181 23.61 14.02 9.50
CA ILE A 181 22.34 13.92 10.23
C ILE A 181 21.93 15.31 10.71
#